data_1909240f1e92daae2e52ade6bf1932d7
#
_entry.id   1909240f1e92daae2e52ade6bf1932d7
#
_cell.length_a   1.000
_cell.length_b   1.000
_cell.length_c   1.000
_cell.angle_alpha   90.00
_cell.angle_beta   90.00
_cell.angle_gamma   90.00
#
_symmetry.space_group_name_H-M   'P 1'
#
loop_
_entity.id
_entity.type
_entity.pdbx_description
1 polymer ?
#
loop_
_entity_poly.entity_id
_entity_poly.type
_entity_poly.pdbx_seq_one_letter_code
_entity_poly.pdbx_strand_id
1 'polypeptide(L)'
;MDKIIRFELNSRMCNFFRKYKIDYRINPNVKIPKEILKYLKRGIVKRKDKFAKGCWTYKYNRQFALTYSIDDAIGNEASNSEIFISAQNDDLSVSRTIKIALTYVYALSELMKQYRNEFSIILSYEYIRCGTEPSYGFDIRFHQIRGNDSYLVKNLEVYNKHNGILVLNILNTSKSEIQTINSPHIST
;
A
#
# COMPACT_ATOMS: atom_id res chain seq x y z
N MET A 1 -12.04 -12.71 13.06
CA MET A 1 -11.95 -11.29 13.42
C MET A 1 -12.13 -10.52 12.12
N ASP A 2 -13.23 -9.80 12.04
CA ASP A 2 -13.58 -9.10 10.81
C ASP A 2 -12.63 -7.91 10.61
N LYS A 3 -12.31 -7.63 9.35
CA LYS A 3 -11.41 -6.56 8.94
C LYS A 3 -12.17 -5.58 8.07
N ILE A 4 -11.93 -4.29 8.30
CA ILE A 4 -12.40 -3.22 7.43
C ILE A 4 -11.22 -2.61 6.67
N ILE A 5 -11.50 -2.09 5.48
CA ILE A 5 -10.53 -1.36 4.67
C ILE A 5 -10.94 0.11 4.64
N ARG A 6 -9.98 1.00 4.96
CA ARG A 6 -10.13 2.45 4.80
C ARG A 6 -9.12 2.95 3.78
N PHE A 7 -9.57 3.85 2.90
CA PHE A 7 -8.74 4.51 1.92
C PHE A 7 -8.54 5.97 2.29
N GLU A 8 -7.31 6.44 2.15
CA GLU A 8 -6.91 7.84 2.27
C GLU A 8 -6.07 8.23 1.05
N LEU A 9 -6.32 9.38 0.46
CA LEU A 9 -5.59 9.85 -0.73
C LEU A 9 -5.28 11.34 -0.61
N ASN A 10 -4.19 11.77 -1.24
CA ASN A 10 -3.99 13.18 -1.50
C ASN A 10 -4.64 13.61 -2.83
N SER A 11 -4.79 14.93 -3.01
CA SER A 11 -5.45 15.52 -4.19
C SER A 11 -4.74 15.14 -5.50
N ARG A 12 -3.41 14.95 -5.48
CA ARG A 12 -2.64 14.54 -6.66
C ARG A 12 -3.02 13.13 -7.11
N MET A 13 -3.15 12.19 -6.18
CA MET A 13 -3.59 10.82 -6.49
C MET A 13 -5.05 10.79 -6.95
N CYS A 14 -5.93 11.58 -6.32
CA CYS A 14 -7.31 11.73 -6.76
C CYS A 14 -7.40 12.20 -8.22
N ASN A 15 -6.64 13.24 -8.58
CA ASN A 15 -6.62 13.77 -9.94
C ASN A 15 -6.04 12.76 -10.94
N PHE A 16 -5.04 11.99 -10.53
CA PHE A 16 -4.46 10.93 -11.33
C PHE A 16 -5.50 9.84 -11.65
N PHE A 17 -6.21 9.31 -10.66
CA PHE A 17 -7.26 8.32 -10.88
C PHE A 17 -8.39 8.86 -11.75
N ARG A 18 -8.76 10.13 -11.58
CA ARG A 18 -9.78 10.78 -12.42
C ARG A 18 -9.32 10.89 -13.87
N LYS A 19 -8.06 11.30 -14.12
CA LYS A 19 -7.47 11.38 -15.47
C LYS A 19 -7.57 10.03 -16.20
N TYR A 20 -7.22 8.95 -15.52
CA TYR A 20 -7.20 7.61 -16.13
C TYR A 20 -8.51 6.83 -15.96
N LYS A 21 -9.58 7.47 -15.43
CA LYS A 21 -10.92 6.88 -15.23
C LYS A 21 -10.85 5.57 -14.42
N ILE A 22 -10.09 5.56 -13.33
CA ILE A 22 -9.88 4.40 -12.46
C ILE A 22 -10.64 4.61 -11.14
N ASP A 23 -11.52 3.68 -10.78
CA ASP A 23 -12.05 3.62 -9.41
C ASP A 23 -11.11 2.78 -8.55
N TYR A 24 -10.36 3.45 -7.67
CA TYR A 24 -9.41 2.81 -6.77
C TYR A 24 -10.07 1.92 -5.70
N ARG A 25 -11.38 2.04 -5.49
CA ARG A 25 -12.16 1.22 -4.55
C ARG A 25 -12.55 -0.13 -5.13
N ILE A 26 -12.32 -0.35 -6.41
CA ILE A 26 -12.61 -1.58 -7.12
C ILE A 26 -11.30 -2.23 -7.58
N ASN A 27 -11.13 -3.52 -7.25
CA ASN A 27 -9.98 -4.27 -7.75
C ASN A 27 -10.05 -4.39 -9.30
N PRO A 28 -9.07 -3.84 -10.04
CA PRO A 28 -9.07 -3.95 -11.50
C PRO A 28 -8.90 -5.39 -12.01
N ASN A 29 -8.41 -6.28 -11.15
CA ASN A 29 -8.22 -7.71 -11.42
C ASN A 29 -7.46 -8.02 -12.72
N VAL A 30 -6.36 -7.28 -12.96
CA VAL A 30 -5.50 -7.49 -14.12
C VAL A 30 -4.35 -8.45 -13.77
N LYS A 31 -3.75 -9.06 -14.80
CA LYS A 31 -2.63 -10.00 -14.61
C LYS A 31 -1.41 -9.29 -14.02
N ILE A 32 -0.97 -9.75 -12.85
CA ILE A 32 0.26 -9.28 -12.19
C ILE A 32 1.47 -9.96 -12.85
N PRO A 33 2.55 -9.20 -13.20
CA PRO A 33 3.80 -9.77 -13.71
C PRO A 33 4.40 -10.79 -12.75
N LYS A 34 5.03 -11.84 -13.30
CA LYS A 34 5.61 -12.95 -12.50
C LYS A 34 6.69 -12.46 -11.54
N GLU A 35 7.44 -11.42 -11.93
CA GLU A 35 8.56 -10.82 -11.21
C GLU A 35 8.14 -10.24 -9.85
N ILE A 36 6.93 -9.67 -9.77
CA ILE A 36 6.37 -9.13 -8.53
C ILE A 36 5.38 -10.08 -7.85
N LEU A 37 4.69 -10.93 -8.63
CA LEU A 37 3.75 -11.92 -8.10
C LEU A 37 4.42 -12.92 -7.14
N LYS A 38 5.73 -13.18 -7.30
CA LYS A 38 6.51 -14.08 -6.42
C LYS A 38 6.49 -13.64 -4.95
N TYR A 39 6.41 -12.34 -4.68
CA TYR A 39 6.34 -11.80 -3.31
C TYR A 39 5.01 -12.17 -2.64
N LEU A 40 3.90 -11.98 -3.35
CA LEU A 40 2.57 -12.38 -2.86
C LEU A 40 2.46 -13.90 -2.64
N LYS A 41 2.93 -14.70 -3.60
CA LYS A 41 2.86 -16.18 -3.52
C LYS A 41 3.63 -16.75 -2.32
N ARG A 42 4.75 -16.14 -1.94
CA ARG A 42 5.52 -16.55 -0.75
C ARG A 42 4.96 -15.97 0.55
N GLY A 43 4.19 -14.90 0.46
CA GLY A 43 3.55 -14.24 1.59
C GLY A 43 4.49 -13.39 2.42
N ILE A 44 3.99 -12.92 3.56
CA ILE A 44 4.70 -12.08 4.52
C ILE A 44 5.03 -12.85 5.79
N VAL A 45 6.00 -12.36 6.54
CA VAL A 45 6.44 -12.96 7.80
C VAL A 45 6.88 -11.89 8.80
N LYS A 46 6.59 -12.12 10.07
CA LYS A 46 7.14 -11.33 11.18
C LYS A 46 8.53 -11.84 11.51
N ARG A 47 9.53 -10.96 11.43
CA ARG A 47 10.92 -11.31 11.68
C ARG A 47 11.16 -11.63 13.17
N LYS A 48 12.07 -12.57 13.41
CA LYS A 48 12.47 -13.01 14.76
C LYS A 48 13.94 -12.74 15.05
N ASP A 49 14.70 -12.31 14.03
CA ASP A 49 16.14 -12.03 14.19
C ASP A 49 16.40 -10.77 15.03
N LYS A 50 17.63 -10.67 15.56
CA LYS A 50 18.03 -9.65 16.51
C LYS A 50 17.81 -8.21 16.02
N PHE A 51 18.08 -7.98 14.74
CA PHE A 51 18.08 -6.61 14.18
C PHE A 51 16.72 -6.17 13.62
N ALA A 52 15.82 -7.12 13.37
CA ALA A 52 14.53 -6.85 12.76
C ALA A 52 13.37 -7.46 13.56
N LYS A 53 13.60 -7.72 14.87
CA LYS A 53 12.61 -8.39 15.72
C LYS A 53 11.29 -7.63 15.74
N GLY A 54 10.25 -8.33 15.30
CA GLY A 54 8.90 -7.76 15.27
C GLY A 54 8.53 -7.04 13.99
N CYS A 55 9.47 -6.78 13.07
CA CYS A 55 9.20 -6.19 11.77
C CYS A 55 8.57 -7.22 10.80
N TRP A 56 7.64 -6.74 9.96
CA TRP A 56 7.05 -7.54 8.90
C TRP A 56 7.78 -7.30 7.57
N THR A 57 7.96 -8.37 6.79
CA THR A 57 8.55 -8.30 5.45
C THR A 57 8.03 -9.44 4.58
N TYR A 58 8.28 -9.40 3.27
CA TYR A 58 8.01 -10.56 2.42
C TYR A 58 8.92 -11.75 2.79
N LYS A 59 8.37 -12.95 2.82
CA LYS A 59 9.16 -14.20 3.04
C LYS A 59 10.24 -14.38 1.96
N TYR A 60 10.08 -13.73 0.81
CA TYR A 60 11.07 -13.73 -0.27
C TYR A 60 12.35 -12.97 0.10
N ASN A 61 12.25 -11.91 0.90
CA ASN A 61 13.39 -11.12 1.33
C ASN A 61 14.23 -11.89 2.35
N ARG A 62 15.36 -12.45 1.89
CA ARG A 62 16.31 -13.15 2.76
C ARG A 62 17.16 -12.18 3.58
N GLN A 63 17.47 -11.02 3.03
CA GLN A 63 18.23 -9.96 3.69
C GLN A 63 17.26 -8.87 4.09
N PHE A 64 17.38 -8.41 5.32
CA PHE A 64 16.66 -7.27 5.88
C PHE A 64 17.70 -6.18 6.14
N ALA A 65 17.58 -5.05 5.48
CA ALA A 65 18.46 -3.91 5.67
C ALA A 65 17.85 -2.98 6.75
N LEU A 66 18.65 -2.60 7.74
CA LEU A 66 18.30 -1.51 8.63
C LEU A 66 18.56 -0.19 7.88
N THR A 67 17.51 0.41 7.35
CA THR A 67 17.58 1.69 6.65
C THR A 67 17.41 2.86 7.63
N TYR A 68 16.70 2.59 8.72
CA TYR A 68 16.43 3.52 9.82
C TYR A 68 17.00 3.00 11.14
N SER A 69 16.84 3.75 12.24
CA SER A 69 17.19 3.28 13.56
C SER A 69 16.56 1.91 13.87
N ILE A 70 17.25 1.10 14.68
CA ILE A 70 16.74 -0.22 15.10
C ILE A 70 15.36 -0.13 15.77
N ASP A 71 15.05 1.00 16.40
CA ASP A 71 13.78 1.24 17.08
C ASP A 71 12.68 1.72 16.13
N ASP A 72 13.02 2.14 14.90
CA ASP A 72 12.05 2.53 13.87
C ASP A 72 11.55 1.32 13.08
N ALA A 73 10.70 0.54 13.72
CA ALA A 73 10.11 -0.63 13.07
C ALA A 73 9.28 -0.28 11.83
N ILE A 74 8.58 0.86 11.83
CA ILE A 74 7.70 1.30 10.74
C ILE A 74 8.52 1.70 9.52
N GLY A 75 9.54 2.53 9.68
CA GLY A 75 10.43 2.92 8.60
C GLY A 75 11.19 1.74 8.00
N ASN A 76 11.68 0.83 8.86
CA ASN A 76 12.37 -0.38 8.42
C ASN A 76 11.44 -1.35 7.68
N GLU A 77 10.18 -1.53 8.10
CA GLU A 77 9.19 -2.32 7.38
C GLU A 77 8.89 -1.75 6.00
N ALA A 78 8.59 -0.45 5.93
CA ALA A 78 8.27 0.23 4.69
C ALA A 78 9.41 0.13 3.67
N SER A 79 10.68 0.34 4.09
CA SER A 79 11.85 0.22 3.21
C SER A 79 12.09 -1.20 2.73
N ASN A 80 11.86 -2.21 3.57
CA ASN A 80 12.10 -3.61 3.21
C ASN A 80 10.92 -4.30 2.51
N SER A 81 9.79 -3.59 2.38
CA SER A 81 8.60 -4.10 1.67
C SER A 81 8.38 -3.45 0.31
N GLU A 82 9.29 -2.62 -0.15
CA GLU A 82 9.16 -1.87 -1.38
C GLU A 82 9.07 -2.76 -2.62
N ILE A 83 8.04 -2.50 -3.43
CA ILE A 83 7.88 -3.04 -4.78
C ILE A 83 7.74 -1.86 -5.73
N PHE A 84 8.71 -1.73 -6.63
CA PHE A 84 8.74 -0.68 -7.63
C PHE A 84 8.28 -1.20 -8.99
N ILE A 85 7.39 -0.43 -9.67
CA ILE A 85 6.90 -0.73 -11.01
C ILE A 85 7.00 0.54 -11.84
N SER A 86 7.75 0.50 -12.95
CA SER A 86 7.87 1.64 -13.87
C SER A 86 6.89 1.54 -15.04
N ALA A 87 6.45 2.68 -15.54
CA ALA A 87 5.69 2.83 -16.77
C ALA A 87 6.39 3.82 -17.69
N GLN A 88 6.32 3.58 -19.00
CA GLN A 88 6.73 4.57 -20.00
C GLN A 88 5.82 5.80 -19.91
N ASN A 89 6.30 6.94 -20.42
CA ASN A 89 5.55 8.20 -20.37
C ASN A 89 4.49 8.28 -21.48
N ASP A 90 3.65 7.25 -21.58
CA ASP A 90 2.47 7.24 -22.41
C ASP A 90 1.24 6.82 -21.59
N ASP A 91 0.09 7.36 -21.95
CA ASP A 91 -1.14 7.18 -21.16
C ASP A 91 -1.60 5.70 -21.08
N LEU A 92 -1.31 4.89 -22.08
CA LEU A 92 -1.67 3.48 -22.10
C LEU A 92 -0.80 2.67 -21.13
N SER A 93 0.50 2.87 -21.18
CA SER A 93 1.47 2.25 -20.26
C SER A 93 1.19 2.64 -18.82
N VAL A 94 0.97 3.93 -18.56
CA VAL A 94 0.66 4.45 -17.23
C VAL A 94 -0.66 3.86 -16.72
N SER A 95 -1.73 3.88 -17.54
CA SER A 95 -3.03 3.33 -17.16
C SER A 95 -2.97 1.83 -16.86
N ARG A 96 -2.20 1.08 -17.65
CA ARG A 96 -1.99 -0.36 -17.44
C ARG A 96 -1.22 -0.61 -16.13
N THR A 97 -0.16 0.14 -15.91
CA THR A 97 0.73 -0.05 -14.75
C THR A 97 0.04 0.27 -13.44
N ILE A 98 -0.73 1.34 -13.37
CA ILE A 98 -1.49 1.65 -12.15
C ILE A 98 -2.55 0.59 -11.84
N LYS A 99 -3.19 -0.01 -12.86
CA LYS A 99 -4.12 -1.13 -12.67
C LYS A 99 -3.40 -2.37 -12.12
N ILE A 100 -2.17 -2.65 -12.58
CA ILE A 100 -1.33 -3.72 -12.04
C ILE A 100 -1.00 -3.42 -10.56
N ALA A 101 -0.57 -2.20 -10.25
CA ALA A 101 -0.24 -1.78 -8.90
C ALA A 101 -1.45 -1.89 -7.95
N LEU A 102 -2.63 -1.43 -8.37
CA LEU A 102 -3.88 -1.59 -7.60
C LEU A 102 -4.24 -3.07 -7.40
N THR A 103 -4.16 -3.90 -8.45
CA THR A 103 -4.43 -5.34 -8.31
C THR A 103 -3.48 -5.99 -7.30
N TYR A 104 -2.19 -5.57 -7.31
CA TYR A 104 -1.22 -6.03 -6.33
C TYR A 104 -1.57 -5.58 -4.90
N VAL A 105 -1.94 -4.31 -4.71
CA VAL A 105 -2.38 -3.76 -3.42
C VAL A 105 -3.58 -4.53 -2.86
N TYR A 106 -4.57 -4.83 -3.69
CA TYR A 106 -5.72 -5.64 -3.29
C TYR A 106 -5.34 -7.07 -2.90
N ALA A 107 -4.51 -7.73 -3.71
CA ALA A 107 -4.04 -9.08 -3.40
C ALA A 107 -3.20 -9.11 -2.09
N LEU A 108 -2.38 -8.09 -1.85
CA LEU A 108 -1.63 -7.92 -0.61
C LEU A 108 -2.56 -7.67 0.58
N SER A 109 -3.62 -6.87 0.40
CA SER A 109 -4.60 -6.63 1.46
C SER A 109 -5.35 -7.91 1.86
N GLU A 110 -5.74 -8.75 0.90
CA GLU A 110 -6.36 -10.05 1.20
C GLU A 110 -5.40 -10.98 1.96
N LEU A 111 -4.12 -10.98 1.60
CA LEU A 111 -3.09 -11.71 2.34
C LEU A 111 -2.98 -11.20 3.79
N MET A 112 -3.01 -9.88 4.00
CA MET A 112 -2.85 -9.25 5.31
C MET A 112 -4.08 -9.44 6.22
N LYS A 113 -5.28 -9.54 5.67
CA LYS A 113 -6.50 -9.83 6.44
C LYS A 113 -6.43 -11.15 7.21
N GLN A 114 -5.58 -12.07 6.80
CA GLN A 114 -5.38 -13.36 7.48
C GLN A 114 -4.65 -13.23 8.83
N TYR A 115 -4.04 -12.07 9.10
CA TYR A 115 -3.31 -11.81 10.34
C TYR A 115 -4.16 -10.97 11.31
N ARG A 116 -3.92 -11.16 12.62
CA ARG A 116 -4.59 -10.36 13.67
C ARG A 116 -4.13 -8.90 13.70
N ASN A 117 -2.95 -8.62 13.17
CA ASN A 117 -2.36 -7.29 13.14
C ASN A 117 -3.09 -6.38 12.15
N GLU A 118 -3.06 -5.09 12.41
CA GLU A 118 -3.49 -4.04 11.49
C GLU A 118 -2.31 -3.61 10.62
N PHE A 119 -2.58 -3.29 9.36
CA PHE A 119 -1.56 -2.92 8.39
C PHE A 119 -1.96 -1.69 7.59
N SER A 120 -0.95 -0.93 7.18
CA SER A 120 -1.06 0.13 6.19
C SER A 120 -0.31 -0.30 4.93
N ILE A 121 -0.96 -0.22 3.77
CA ILE A 121 -0.34 -0.39 2.46
C ILE A 121 -0.34 0.97 1.79
N ILE A 122 0.82 1.40 1.33
CA ILE A 122 1.04 2.69 0.69
C ILE A 122 1.33 2.43 -0.79
N LEU A 123 0.53 3.01 -1.66
CA LEU A 123 0.80 3.11 -3.10
C LEU A 123 1.11 4.56 -3.40
N SER A 124 2.31 4.83 -3.88
CA SER A 124 2.70 6.15 -4.35
C SER A 124 3.09 6.14 -5.81
N TYR A 125 2.94 7.28 -6.47
CA TYR A 125 3.54 7.49 -7.78
C TYR A 125 4.27 8.82 -7.82
N GLU A 126 5.34 8.85 -8.60
CA GLU A 126 6.07 10.06 -8.94
C GLU A 126 6.40 10.09 -10.43
N TYR A 127 6.61 11.29 -10.93
CA TYR A 127 7.10 11.51 -12.28
C TYR A 127 8.61 11.65 -12.23
N ILE A 128 9.32 10.67 -12.79
CA ILE A 128 10.77 10.58 -12.73
C ILE A 128 11.33 11.08 -14.05
N ARG A 129 12.21 12.09 -13.99
CA ARG A 129 13.07 12.49 -15.10
C ARG A 129 14.44 11.89 -14.89
N CYS A 130 14.65 10.70 -15.42
CA CYS A 130 15.94 10.04 -15.41
C CYS A 130 16.44 9.90 -16.86
N GLY A 131 17.51 10.61 -17.20
CA GLY A 131 18.01 10.63 -18.58
C GLY A 131 17.13 11.42 -19.55
N THR A 132 17.04 10.93 -20.79
CA THR A 132 16.29 11.58 -21.89
C THR A 132 14.81 11.27 -21.91
N GLU A 133 14.38 10.16 -21.29
CA GLU A 133 12.98 9.72 -21.31
C GLU A 133 12.36 9.77 -19.91
N PRO A 134 11.37 10.65 -19.71
CA PRO A 134 10.63 10.69 -18.46
C PRO A 134 9.78 9.43 -18.32
N SER A 135 9.59 8.96 -17.07
CA SER A 135 8.78 7.80 -16.75
C SER A 135 7.96 8.04 -15.49
N TYR A 136 6.94 7.21 -15.27
CA TYR A 136 6.24 7.16 -13.99
C TYR A 136 6.78 5.98 -13.16
N GLY A 137 7.11 6.25 -11.89
CA GLY A 137 7.42 5.24 -10.89
C GLY A 137 6.22 5.01 -9.99
N PHE A 138 5.88 3.75 -9.73
CA PHE A 138 4.85 3.35 -8.78
C PHE A 138 5.49 2.50 -7.70
N ASP A 139 5.46 2.99 -6.46
CA ASP A 139 5.95 2.30 -5.29
C ASP A 139 4.82 1.71 -4.48
N ILE A 140 4.98 0.46 -4.05
CA ILE A 140 4.09 -0.19 -3.10
C ILE A 140 4.91 -0.59 -1.88
N ARG A 141 4.51 -0.10 -0.71
CA ARG A 141 5.16 -0.38 0.58
C ARG A 141 4.10 -0.77 1.60
N PHE A 142 4.52 -1.43 2.67
CA PHE A 142 3.62 -1.67 3.78
C PHE A 142 4.34 -1.64 5.14
N HIS A 143 3.57 -1.41 6.19
CA HIS A 143 4.00 -1.57 7.57
C HIS A 143 2.83 -2.00 8.47
N GLN A 144 3.15 -2.56 9.64
CA GLN A 144 2.16 -2.78 10.69
C GLN A 144 1.79 -1.44 11.35
N ILE A 145 0.50 -1.21 11.58
CA ILE A 145 0.03 -0.06 12.36
C ILE A 145 0.34 -0.33 13.84
N ARG A 146 1.02 0.63 14.50
CA ARG A 146 1.43 0.57 15.90
C ARG A 146 0.99 1.86 16.59
N GLY A 147 -0.14 1.80 17.31
CA GLY A 147 -0.71 2.98 17.96
C GLY A 147 -1.05 4.08 16.93
N ASN A 148 -0.53 5.28 17.16
CA ASN A 148 -0.74 6.43 16.28
C ASN A 148 0.40 6.67 15.28
N ASP A 149 1.42 5.82 15.27
CA ASP A 149 2.58 5.98 14.40
C ASP A 149 2.27 5.55 12.97
N SER A 150 2.80 6.29 12.01
CA SER A 150 2.68 6.02 10.58
C SER A 150 3.98 6.36 9.87
N TYR A 151 4.28 5.65 8.78
CA TYR A 151 5.38 5.98 7.87
C TYR A 151 5.20 7.35 7.20
N LEU A 152 3.96 7.71 6.93
CA LEU A 152 3.60 9.01 6.36
C LEU A 152 3.03 9.95 7.43
N VAL A 153 3.21 11.25 7.24
CA VAL A 153 2.51 12.24 8.06
C VAL A 153 1.00 12.17 7.83
N LYS A 154 0.20 12.49 8.87
CA LYS A 154 -1.27 12.38 8.81
C LYS A 154 -1.89 13.21 7.69
N ASN A 155 -1.34 14.38 7.41
CA ASN A 155 -1.81 15.21 6.29
C ASN A 155 -1.08 14.82 5.01
N LEU A 156 -1.68 13.97 4.18
CA LEU A 156 -1.09 13.50 2.93
C LEU A 156 -0.90 14.61 1.88
N GLU A 157 -1.57 15.75 2.03
CA GLU A 157 -1.44 16.89 1.11
C GLU A 157 -0.03 17.50 1.11
N VAL A 158 0.78 17.31 2.15
CA VAL A 158 2.17 17.77 2.18
C VAL A 158 3.03 17.13 1.08
N TYR A 159 2.63 15.95 0.60
CA TYR A 159 3.33 15.23 -0.48
C TYR A 159 2.87 15.64 -1.89
N ASN A 160 1.82 16.44 -2.00
CA ASN A 160 1.11 16.73 -3.26
C ASN A 160 1.98 17.36 -4.34
N LYS A 161 3.07 18.06 -3.94
CA LYS A 161 4.00 18.69 -4.87
C LYS A 161 4.77 17.67 -5.72
N HIS A 162 5.12 16.52 -5.15
CA HIS A 162 5.99 15.53 -5.79
C HIS A 162 5.30 14.20 -6.04
N ASN A 163 4.53 13.69 -5.06
CA ASN A 163 3.99 12.35 -5.07
C ASN A 163 2.47 12.32 -5.00
N GLY A 164 1.83 11.48 -5.84
CA GLY A 164 0.46 11.04 -5.60
C GLY A 164 0.49 9.85 -4.65
N ILE A 165 -0.33 9.89 -3.59
CA ILE A 165 -0.34 8.87 -2.54
C ILE A 165 -1.74 8.35 -2.29
N LEU A 166 -1.87 7.02 -2.27
CA LEU A 166 -3.00 6.25 -1.76
C LEU A 166 -2.52 5.41 -0.59
N VAL A 167 -3.19 5.53 0.54
CA VAL A 167 -3.02 4.66 1.71
C VAL A 167 -4.25 3.76 1.85
N LEU A 168 -4.02 2.48 2.01
CA LEU A 168 -5.04 1.48 2.29
C LEU A 168 -4.76 0.90 3.68
N ASN A 169 -5.60 1.22 4.66
CA ASN A 169 -5.51 0.75 6.03
C ASN A 169 -6.42 -0.47 6.23
N ILE A 170 -5.84 -1.56 6.76
CA ILE A 170 -6.52 -2.81 7.11
C ILE A 170 -6.64 -2.84 8.63
N LEU A 171 -7.84 -2.55 9.12
CA LEU A 171 -8.12 -2.35 10.54
C LEU A 171 -8.97 -3.50 11.10
N ASN A 172 -8.85 -3.75 12.39
CA ASN A 172 -9.75 -4.65 13.09
C ASN A 172 -11.10 -3.94 13.30
N THR A 173 -12.19 -4.64 13.05
CA THR A 173 -13.52 -4.11 13.32
C THR A 173 -13.72 -4.01 14.83
N SER A 174 -14.05 -2.83 15.34
CA SER A 174 -14.47 -2.67 16.73
C SER A 174 -15.89 -3.15 16.90
N LYS A 175 -16.27 -3.65 18.10
CA LYS A 175 -17.64 -4.09 18.39
C LYS A 175 -18.69 -2.98 18.19
N SER A 176 -18.29 -1.71 18.36
CA SER A 176 -19.17 -0.54 18.15
C SER A 176 -19.49 -0.29 16.67
N GLU A 177 -18.55 -0.56 15.75
CA GLU A 177 -18.76 -0.37 14.30
C GLU A 177 -19.68 -1.43 13.70
N ILE A 178 -19.69 -2.65 14.25
CA ILE A 178 -20.60 -3.74 13.82
C ILE A 178 -22.07 -3.38 14.09
N GLN A 179 -22.36 -2.67 15.18
CA GLN A 179 -23.72 -2.26 15.51
C GLN A 179 -24.27 -1.18 14.55
N THR A 180 -23.41 -0.29 14.05
CA THR A 180 -23.81 0.78 13.12
C THR A 180 -24.15 0.24 11.72
N ILE A 181 -23.48 -0.84 11.28
CA ILE A 181 -23.72 -1.46 9.97
C ILE A 181 -25.05 -2.27 9.97
N ASN A 182 -25.44 -2.81 11.13
CA ASN A 182 -26.63 -3.65 11.28
C ASN A 182 -27.88 -2.88 11.70
N SER A 183 -27.84 -1.56 11.89
CA SER A 183 -29.02 -0.75 12.18
C SER A 183 -29.74 -0.40 10.88
N PRO A 184 -30.95 -0.91 10.61
CA PRO A 184 -31.70 -0.49 9.44
C PRO A 184 -32.04 1.00 9.58
N HIS A 185 -31.64 1.82 8.62
CA HIS A 185 -32.17 3.18 8.48
C HIS A 185 -33.69 3.07 8.26
N ILE A 186 -34.47 3.17 9.33
CA ILE A 186 -35.90 3.42 9.24
C ILE A 186 -36.02 4.92 8.92
N SER A 187 -36.17 5.23 7.64
CA SER A 187 -36.61 6.55 7.20
C SER A 187 -38.07 6.71 7.55
N THR A 188 -38.35 7.61 8.47
CA THR A 188 -39.71 8.19 8.69
C THR A 188 -39.87 9.41 7.81
#